data_8485f09c03b3cd80482b8bb98a5a6e55
#
_entry.id   8485f09c03b3cd80482b8bb98a5a6e55
#
_cell.length_a   1.000
_cell.length_b   1.000
_cell.length_c   1.000
_cell.angle_alpha   90.00
_cell.angle_beta   90.00
_cell.angle_gamma   90.00
#
_symmetry.space_group_name_H-M   'P 1'
#
loop_
_entity.id
_entity.type
_entity.pdbx_description
1 polymer ?
#
loop_
_entity_poly.entity_id
_entity_poly.type
_entity_poly.pdbx_seq_one_letter_code
_entity_poly.pdbx_strand_id
1 'polypeptide(L)'
;MPIRLIDKLNAHDSFLDFVNAEGIPVYTDFHADLLNLRLGEWERIGARGAWVYLKGAAPLNAAYVLELSAGESTRPQHYVLDEMIVALDGHGYTEIWYDQGPKVRVDWGKWTTFKVPPNSNYVHHAESRARLLTVTQLPLIMNAMNAREFLFNTRFSFEEFSSSMASGKYTDEPTMVESEGGAKWKGYVVRDISRLELPTGHKFFSQRGVGTKGIHVDSGPGLRTHVSEIPVATYKKAHMHGPSAQILIIKGEGYSLMWYGPIGWSQAEEKVRIDWKPGFLLVPPDRWWHQHFNVSGEPARYIAIHSPVGHIGEQTFTQIEYHEEDPAIRKIYEEELKRRGLESKMGPELYSGSLRH
;
A
#
# COMPACT_ATOMS: atom_id res chain seq x y z
N MET A 1 -12.94 31.08 -2.02
CA MET A 1 -11.83 30.20 -2.46
C MET A 1 -11.38 30.64 -3.84
N PRO A 2 -10.08 30.81 -4.10
CA PRO A 2 -9.63 30.98 -5.49
C PRO A 2 -9.95 29.68 -6.23
N ILE A 3 -10.76 29.76 -7.28
CA ILE A 3 -11.03 28.64 -8.15
C ILE A 3 -9.70 28.26 -8.79
N ARG A 4 -9.17 27.07 -8.46
CA ARG A 4 -7.97 26.56 -9.10
C ARG A 4 -8.25 26.48 -10.60
N LEU A 5 -7.31 26.93 -11.41
CA LEU A 5 -7.47 26.92 -12.87
C LEU A 5 -7.75 25.51 -13.40
N ILE A 6 -7.22 24.51 -12.69
CA ILE A 6 -7.38 23.09 -12.98
C ILE A 6 -8.83 22.61 -12.82
N ASP A 7 -9.63 23.24 -11.94
CA ASP A 7 -11.05 22.89 -11.78
C ASP A 7 -11.88 23.35 -12.99
N LYS A 8 -11.31 24.23 -13.82
CA LYS A 8 -11.94 24.71 -15.07
C LYS A 8 -11.50 23.95 -16.32
N LEU A 9 -10.40 23.15 -16.23
CA LEU A 9 -9.85 22.47 -17.40
C LEU A 9 -10.53 21.13 -17.68
N ASN A 10 -11.57 20.72 -16.92
CA ASN A 10 -12.26 19.43 -17.07
C ASN A 10 -11.25 18.32 -17.37
N ALA A 11 -10.24 18.16 -16.52
CA ALA A 11 -9.28 17.08 -16.66
C ALA A 11 -10.06 15.76 -16.64
N HIS A 12 -10.13 15.12 -17.80
CA HIS A 12 -10.86 13.88 -17.99
C HIS A 12 -10.10 12.75 -17.31
N ASP A 13 -10.73 12.08 -16.33
CA ASP A 13 -10.17 10.88 -15.70
C ASP A 13 -10.64 9.63 -16.46
N SER A 14 -9.85 9.24 -17.46
CA SER A 14 -10.12 8.07 -18.31
C SER A 14 -10.15 6.77 -17.52
N PHE A 15 -9.40 6.71 -16.40
CA PHE A 15 -9.45 5.55 -15.51
C PHE A 15 -10.78 5.49 -14.76
N LEU A 16 -11.28 6.62 -14.26
CA LEU A 16 -12.56 6.65 -13.56
C LEU A 16 -13.73 6.25 -14.47
N ASP A 17 -13.71 6.68 -15.73
CA ASP A 17 -14.69 6.23 -16.72
C ASP A 17 -14.61 4.73 -16.98
N PHE A 18 -13.38 4.21 -17.08
CA PHE A 18 -13.15 2.77 -17.25
C PHE A 18 -13.71 1.97 -16.08
N VAL A 19 -13.40 2.34 -14.85
CA VAL A 19 -13.88 1.58 -13.67
C VAL A 19 -15.39 1.71 -13.47
N ASN A 20 -15.97 2.85 -13.79
CA ASN A 20 -17.44 3.02 -13.75
C ASN A 20 -18.14 2.15 -14.81
N ALA A 21 -17.54 1.98 -15.98
CA ALA A 21 -18.07 1.12 -17.04
C ALA A 21 -18.00 -0.39 -16.71
N GLU A 22 -17.17 -0.79 -15.73
CA GLU A 22 -17.09 -2.18 -15.25
C GLU A 22 -18.34 -2.61 -14.44
N GLY A 23 -19.18 -1.65 -14.02
CA GLY A 23 -20.46 -1.93 -13.35
C GLY A 23 -20.35 -2.52 -11.92
N ILE A 24 -19.17 -2.48 -11.33
CA ILE A 24 -18.92 -2.95 -9.97
C ILE A 24 -18.76 -1.76 -9.00
N PRO A 25 -18.85 -1.97 -7.67
CA PRO A 25 -18.64 -0.89 -6.71
C PRO A 25 -17.27 -0.22 -6.84
N VAL A 26 -17.24 1.11 -6.69
CA VAL A 26 -16.02 1.93 -6.69
C VAL A 26 -15.97 2.71 -5.37
N TYR A 27 -14.91 2.55 -4.62
CA TYR A 27 -14.68 3.24 -3.34
C TYR A 27 -13.63 4.34 -3.52
N THR A 28 -13.99 5.58 -3.20
CA THR A 28 -13.18 6.78 -3.51
C THR A 28 -12.85 7.64 -2.31
N ASP A 29 -13.06 7.18 -1.08
CA ASP A 29 -12.76 7.94 0.14
C ASP A 29 -11.24 7.92 0.47
N PHE A 30 -10.85 8.27 1.68
CA PHE A 30 -9.46 8.23 2.16
C PHE A 30 -9.02 6.83 2.58
N HIS A 31 -9.96 5.93 2.82
CA HIS A 31 -9.72 4.57 3.30
C HIS A 31 -10.84 3.61 2.92
N ALA A 32 -10.55 2.31 3.07
CA ALA A 32 -11.52 1.24 2.89
C ALA A 32 -11.24 0.06 3.83
N ASP A 33 -12.28 -0.53 4.41
CA ASP A 33 -12.20 -1.81 5.12
C ASP A 33 -12.34 -2.95 4.09
N LEU A 34 -11.21 -3.44 3.58
CA LEU A 34 -11.16 -4.38 2.46
C LEU A 34 -11.82 -5.73 2.77
N LEU A 35 -11.87 -6.13 4.04
CA LEU A 35 -12.48 -7.39 4.45
C LEU A 35 -14.01 -7.33 4.45
N ASN A 36 -14.59 -6.12 4.58
CA ASN A 36 -16.02 -5.90 4.69
C ASN A 36 -16.63 -5.12 3.51
N LEU A 37 -15.85 -4.84 2.45
CA LEU A 37 -16.37 -4.21 1.25
C LEU A 37 -17.51 -5.02 0.63
N ARG A 38 -18.57 -4.32 0.20
CA ARG A 38 -19.55 -4.89 -0.71
C ARG A 38 -18.91 -5.05 -2.09
N LEU A 39 -19.03 -6.24 -2.67
CA LEU A 39 -18.48 -6.59 -3.98
C LEU A 39 -19.62 -6.80 -4.98
N GLY A 40 -19.38 -6.47 -6.24
CA GLY A 40 -20.27 -6.76 -7.38
C GLY A 40 -19.73 -7.91 -8.21
N GLU A 41 -20.59 -8.50 -9.06
CA GLU A 41 -20.17 -9.47 -10.07
C GLU A 41 -19.32 -8.77 -11.14
N TRP A 42 -18.09 -9.21 -11.30
CA TRP A 42 -17.14 -8.62 -12.24
C TRP A 42 -16.92 -9.53 -13.44
N GLU A 43 -17.73 -9.30 -14.46
CA GLU A 43 -17.75 -10.20 -15.62
C GLU A 43 -16.40 -10.33 -16.32
N ARG A 44 -15.66 -9.22 -16.50
CA ARG A 44 -14.36 -9.23 -17.17
C ARG A 44 -13.35 -10.11 -16.44
N ILE A 45 -13.33 -10.09 -15.12
CA ILE A 45 -12.42 -10.89 -14.30
C ILE A 45 -12.95 -12.32 -14.08
N GLY A 46 -14.26 -12.51 -14.08
CA GLY A 46 -14.89 -13.78 -13.72
C GLY A 46 -14.86 -14.07 -12.21
N ALA A 47 -15.01 -13.02 -11.39
CA ALA A 47 -15.01 -13.09 -9.94
C ALA A 47 -15.89 -11.98 -9.38
N ARG A 48 -16.14 -11.96 -8.08
CA ARG A 48 -16.72 -10.80 -7.42
C ARG A 48 -15.63 -9.79 -7.11
N GLY A 49 -15.89 -8.50 -7.23
CA GLY A 49 -14.88 -7.49 -6.95
C GLY A 49 -15.41 -6.08 -6.71
N ALA A 50 -14.49 -5.21 -6.34
CA ALA A 50 -14.70 -3.78 -6.21
C ALA A 50 -13.40 -3.03 -6.48
N TRP A 51 -13.51 -1.88 -7.12
CA TRP A 51 -12.40 -0.93 -7.24
C TRP A 51 -12.25 -0.09 -5.96
N VAL A 52 -11.02 0.18 -5.59
CA VAL A 52 -10.64 1.03 -4.47
C VAL A 52 -9.68 2.11 -4.99
N TYR A 53 -10.26 3.22 -5.43
CA TYR A 53 -9.54 4.35 -6.02
C TYR A 53 -9.55 5.52 -5.04
N LEU A 54 -8.76 5.40 -3.97
CA LEU A 54 -8.75 6.34 -2.85
C LEU A 54 -8.15 7.69 -3.25
N LYS A 55 -8.63 8.77 -2.62
CA LYS A 55 -8.25 10.17 -2.90
C LYS A 55 -6.74 10.40 -2.89
N GLY A 56 -6.00 9.79 -1.95
CA GLY A 56 -4.55 9.94 -1.85
C GLY A 56 -3.76 9.11 -2.89
N ALA A 57 -4.40 8.19 -3.58
CA ALA A 57 -3.79 7.34 -4.60
C ALA A 57 -3.89 7.94 -6.00
N ALA A 58 -4.98 8.66 -6.28
CA ALA A 58 -5.25 9.28 -7.56
C ALA A 58 -4.22 10.38 -7.90
N PRO A 59 -3.79 10.52 -9.14
CA PRO A 59 -4.09 9.69 -10.32
C PRO A 59 -3.02 8.60 -10.58
N LEU A 60 -2.17 8.25 -9.63
CA LEU A 60 -0.98 7.43 -9.86
C LEU A 60 -1.24 5.93 -9.78
N ASN A 61 -2.03 5.49 -8.80
CA ASN A 61 -2.36 4.09 -8.62
C ASN A 61 -3.79 3.92 -8.09
N ALA A 62 -4.26 2.69 -8.18
CA ALA A 62 -5.51 2.25 -7.57
C ALA A 62 -5.30 0.86 -6.98
N ALA A 63 -6.29 0.42 -6.24
CA ALA A 63 -6.39 -0.96 -5.82
C ALA A 63 -7.74 -1.54 -6.26
N TYR A 64 -7.84 -2.86 -6.27
CA TYR A 64 -9.11 -3.56 -6.35
C TYR A 64 -9.08 -4.80 -5.46
N VAL A 65 -10.25 -5.22 -5.05
CA VAL A 65 -10.43 -6.45 -4.27
C VAL A 65 -11.18 -7.46 -5.12
N LEU A 66 -10.68 -8.69 -5.14
CA LEU A 66 -11.36 -9.86 -5.71
C LEU A 66 -11.80 -10.79 -4.59
N GLU A 67 -12.93 -11.46 -4.79
CA GLU A 67 -13.38 -12.58 -3.99
C GLU A 67 -13.73 -13.76 -4.89
N LEU A 68 -13.21 -14.93 -4.56
CA LEU A 68 -13.43 -16.20 -5.23
C LEU A 68 -13.96 -17.20 -4.22
N SER A 69 -14.92 -18.03 -4.62
CA SER A 69 -15.34 -19.19 -3.84
C SER A 69 -14.31 -20.33 -3.99
N ALA A 70 -14.39 -21.33 -3.12
CA ALA A 70 -13.55 -22.52 -3.25
C ALA A 70 -13.79 -23.22 -4.60
N GLY A 71 -12.71 -23.51 -5.31
CA GLY A 71 -12.73 -24.15 -6.63
C GLY A 71 -12.95 -23.18 -7.81
N GLU A 72 -13.17 -21.88 -7.55
CA GLU A 72 -13.28 -20.88 -8.61
C GLU A 72 -11.91 -20.37 -9.09
N SER A 73 -11.91 -19.88 -10.31
CA SER A 73 -10.73 -19.25 -10.92
C SER A 73 -11.13 -17.99 -11.67
N THR A 74 -10.25 -17.01 -11.70
CA THR A 74 -10.46 -15.84 -12.55
C THR A 74 -10.35 -16.22 -14.02
N ARG A 75 -10.90 -15.39 -14.91
CA ARG A 75 -10.50 -15.41 -16.32
C ARG A 75 -9.05 -14.99 -16.45
N PRO A 76 -8.31 -15.42 -17.48
CA PRO A 76 -6.95 -14.95 -17.73
C PRO A 76 -6.89 -13.42 -17.83
N GLN A 77 -5.96 -12.85 -17.09
CA GLN A 77 -5.70 -11.42 -17.08
C GLN A 77 -4.36 -11.12 -17.76
N HIS A 78 -4.25 -9.93 -18.34
CA HIS A 78 -3.04 -9.42 -18.97
C HIS A 78 -3.05 -7.89 -18.94
N TYR A 79 -1.99 -7.29 -18.38
CA TYR A 79 -1.83 -5.83 -18.33
C TYR A 79 -0.39 -5.45 -18.66
N VAL A 80 -0.23 -4.27 -19.27
CA VAL A 80 1.09 -3.70 -19.57
C VAL A 80 1.93 -3.41 -18.32
N LEU A 81 1.29 -3.23 -17.18
CA LEU A 81 1.94 -2.87 -15.92
C LEU A 81 2.04 -4.06 -14.97
N ASP A 82 2.96 -3.93 -14.02
CA ASP A 82 3.03 -4.84 -12.90
C ASP A 82 1.89 -4.60 -11.91
N GLU A 83 1.55 -5.65 -11.19
CA GLU A 83 0.60 -5.60 -10.11
C GLU A 83 1.18 -6.22 -8.84
N MET A 84 0.86 -5.63 -7.70
CA MET A 84 1.21 -6.18 -6.40
C MET A 84 -0.02 -6.80 -5.76
N ILE A 85 0.04 -8.11 -5.51
CA ILE A 85 -1.06 -8.89 -4.94
C ILE A 85 -0.78 -9.13 -3.45
N VAL A 86 -1.82 -9.00 -2.64
CA VAL A 86 -1.81 -9.41 -1.22
C VAL A 86 -3.02 -10.29 -0.96
N ALA A 87 -2.80 -11.52 -0.52
CA ALA A 87 -3.88 -12.40 -0.09
C ALA A 87 -4.39 -11.94 1.30
N LEU A 88 -5.59 -11.39 1.34
CA LEU A 88 -6.22 -10.87 2.55
C LEU A 88 -6.81 -11.98 3.42
N ASP A 89 -7.35 -13.02 2.78
CA ASP A 89 -7.95 -14.18 3.42
C ASP A 89 -8.03 -15.37 2.45
N GLY A 90 -8.14 -16.60 3.01
CA GLY A 90 -8.19 -17.81 2.23
C GLY A 90 -6.84 -18.30 1.72
N HIS A 91 -6.85 -19.30 0.84
CA HIS A 91 -5.67 -19.87 0.19
C HIS A 91 -5.99 -20.38 -1.21
N GLY A 92 -4.93 -20.48 -2.02
CA GLY A 92 -4.99 -20.93 -3.40
C GLY A 92 -3.65 -20.72 -4.10
N TYR A 93 -3.68 -20.55 -5.40
CA TYR A 93 -2.49 -20.28 -6.19
C TYR A 93 -2.77 -19.38 -7.38
N THR A 94 -1.71 -18.78 -7.91
CA THR A 94 -1.74 -17.99 -9.15
C THR A 94 -0.78 -18.60 -10.15
N GLU A 95 -1.25 -18.88 -11.35
CA GLU A 95 -0.38 -19.20 -12.48
C GLU A 95 0.00 -17.90 -13.19
N ILE A 96 1.29 -17.72 -13.47
CA ILE A 96 1.85 -16.53 -14.15
C ILE A 96 2.74 -17.01 -15.31
N TRP A 97 2.59 -16.41 -16.51
CA TRP A 97 3.40 -16.80 -17.66
C TRP A 97 3.53 -15.66 -18.68
N TYR A 98 4.60 -15.68 -19.43
CA TYR A 98 4.73 -14.96 -20.70
C TYR A 98 4.34 -15.87 -21.86
N ASP A 99 4.02 -15.30 -23.02
CA ASP A 99 3.69 -16.07 -24.24
C ASP A 99 4.78 -17.08 -24.62
N GLN A 100 6.04 -16.73 -24.35
CA GLN A 100 7.20 -17.62 -24.46
C GLN A 100 7.75 -17.91 -23.07
N GLY A 101 7.79 -19.16 -22.68
CA GLY A 101 8.36 -19.56 -21.39
C GLY A 101 7.46 -20.44 -20.52
N PRO A 102 7.95 -20.86 -19.36
CA PRO A 102 7.20 -21.70 -18.45
C PRO A 102 6.11 -20.91 -17.72
N LYS A 103 5.04 -21.62 -17.32
CA LYS A 103 4.12 -21.13 -16.30
C LYS A 103 4.75 -21.32 -14.92
N VAL A 104 4.68 -20.25 -14.12
CA VAL A 104 5.08 -20.29 -12.72
C VAL A 104 3.82 -20.35 -11.86
N ARG A 105 3.82 -21.24 -10.89
CA ARG A 105 2.76 -21.33 -9.87
C ARG A 105 3.25 -20.64 -8.60
N VAL A 106 2.51 -19.64 -8.12
CA VAL A 106 2.69 -18.96 -6.83
C VAL A 106 1.59 -19.41 -5.90
N ASP A 107 1.90 -20.28 -4.95
CA ASP A 107 0.94 -20.65 -3.89
C ASP A 107 0.84 -19.50 -2.89
N TRP A 108 -0.39 -19.22 -2.47
CA TRP A 108 -0.65 -18.14 -1.52
C TRP A 108 -1.66 -18.55 -0.45
N GLY A 109 -1.43 -18.00 0.72
CA GLY A 109 -2.34 -18.00 1.85
C GLY A 109 -2.39 -16.61 2.46
N LYS A 110 -3.13 -16.43 3.53
CA LYS A 110 -3.28 -15.11 4.18
C LYS A 110 -1.94 -14.41 4.40
N TRP A 111 -1.88 -13.16 3.96
CA TRP A 111 -0.72 -12.25 3.99
C TRP A 111 0.43 -12.66 3.07
N THR A 112 0.27 -13.65 2.19
CA THR A 112 1.21 -13.80 1.07
C THR A 112 1.13 -12.57 0.19
N THR A 113 2.30 -12.04 -0.14
CA THR A 113 2.45 -10.85 -1.00
C THR A 113 3.37 -11.22 -2.17
N PHE A 114 2.91 -10.99 -3.39
CA PHE A 114 3.70 -11.29 -4.58
C PHE A 114 3.44 -10.31 -5.72
N LYS A 115 4.40 -10.21 -6.61
CA LYS A 115 4.30 -9.39 -7.82
C LYS A 115 3.80 -10.22 -8.98
N VAL A 116 2.89 -9.67 -9.76
CA VAL A 116 2.61 -10.09 -11.14
C VAL A 116 3.42 -9.18 -12.05
N PRO A 117 4.35 -9.72 -12.85
CA PRO A 117 5.21 -8.91 -13.71
C PRO A 117 4.46 -8.19 -14.82
N PRO A 118 4.97 -7.04 -15.29
CA PRO A 118 4.36 -6.33 -16.42
C PRO A 118 4.27 -7.23 -17.66
N ASN A 119 3.18 -7.12 -18.41
CA ASN A 119 2.90 -7.89 -19.62
C ASN A 119 2.87 -9.42 -19.46
N SER A 120 2.83 -9.95 -18.24
CA SER A 120 2.55 -11.36 -18.04
C SER A 120 1.06 -11.65 -18.12
N ASN A 121 0.74 -12.88 -18.49
CA ASN A 121 -0.60 -13.43 -18.31
C ASN A 121 -0.69 -14.07 -16.93
N TYR A 122 -1.86 -14.03 -16.30
CA TYR A 122 -2.06 -14.71 -15.03
C TYR A 122 -3.51 -15.13 -14.79
N VAL A 123 -3.68 -16.13 -13.93
CA VAL A 123 -4.97 -16.63 -13.45
C VAL A 123 -4.86 -16.92 -11.96
N HIS A 124 -5.81 -16.42 -11.17
CA HIS A 124 -5.95 -16.82 -9.77
C HIS A 124 -6.87 -18.04 -9.65
N HIS A 125 -6.48 -19.00 -8.81
CA HIS A 125 -7.25 -20.20 -8.49
C HIS A 125 -7.43 -20.27 -6.97
N ALA A 126 -8.67 -20.30 -6.51
CA ALA A 126 -8.99 -20.36 -5.08
C ALA A 126 -9.24 -21.81 -4.65
N GLU A 127 -8.49 -22.31 -3.68
CA GLU A 127 -8.70 -23.63 -3.06
C GLU A 127 -9.64 -23.55 -1.84
N SER A 128 -9.79 -22.36 -1.26
CA SER A 128 -10.83 -22.01 -0.28
C SER A 128 -11.51 -20.71 -0.72
N ARG A 129 -12.61 -20.30 -0.06
CA ARG A 129 -13.08 -18.93 -0.26
C ARG A 129 -11.93 -17.98 0.07
N ALA A 130 -11.60 -17.10 -0.86
CA ALA A 130 -10.43 -16.25 -0.76
C ALA A 130 -10.74 -14.82 -1.18
N ARG A 131 -10.01 -13.88 -0.59
CA ARG A 131 -10.08 -12.47 -0.93
C ARG A 131 -8.67 -11.94 -1.20
N LEU A 132 -8.47 -11.36 -2.38
CA LEU A 132 -7.19 -10.82 -2.83
C LEU A 132 -7.31 -9.30 -3.01
N LEU A 133 -6.31 -8.56 -2.51
CA LEU A 133 -6.06 -7.17 -2.87
C LEU A 133 -5.06 -7.13 -4.02
N THR A 134 -5.34 -6.32 -5.02
CA THR A 134 -4.39 -5.98 -6.07
C THR A 134 -4.15 -4.47 -6.07
N VAL A 135 -2.89 -4.05 -6.09
CA VAL A 135 -2.49 -2.65 -6.33
C VAL A 135 -1.89 -2.55 -7.72
N THR A 136 -2.31 -1.53 -8.48
CA THR A 136 -1.95 -1.34 -9.89
C THR A 136 -1.69 0.13 -10.20
N GLN A 137 -0.87 0.41 -11.22
CA GLN A 137 -0.63 1.75 -11.76
C GLN A 137 -1.49 2.05 -12.99
N LEU A 138 -2.58 1.32 -13.22
CA LEU A 138 -3.49 1.55 -14.34
C LEU A 138 -3.96 3.02 -14.45
N PRO A 139 -4.30 3.74 -13.35
CA PRO A 139 -4.69 5.14 -13.44
C PRO A 139 -3.63 6.00 -14.13
N LEU A 140 -2.37 5.85 -13.75
CA LEU A 140 -1.25 6.62 -14.30
C LEU A 140 -1.16 6.47 -15.82
N ILE A 141 -1.13 5.22 -16.30
CA ILE A 141 -0.96 4.95 -17.72
C ILE A 141 -2.24 5.23 -18.51
N MET A 142 -3.41 4.90 -17.99
CA MET A 142 -4.67 5.15 -18.66
C MET A 142 -4.92 6.65 -18.87
N ASN A 143 -4.66 7.45 -17.85
CA ASN A 143 -4.81 8.91 -17.93
C ASN A 143 -3.72 9.57 -18.81
N ALA A 144 -2.50 8.98 -18.84
CA ALA A 144 -1.42 9.49 -19.68
C ALA A 144 -1.62 9.16 -21.18
N MET A 145 -2.02 7.94 -21.49
CA MET A 145 -2.09 7.43 -22.86
C MET A 145 -3.47 7.62 -23.49
N ASN A 146 -4.53 7.66 -22.69
CA ASN A 146 -5.92 7.66 -23.13
C ASN A 146 -6.22 6.61 -24.22
N ALA A 147 -5.57 5.45 -24.14
CA ALA A 147 -5.62 4.36 -25.11
C ALA A 147 -5.75 3.01 -24.40
N ARG A 148 -6.98 2.50 -24.35
CA ARG A 148 -7.29 1.23 -23.67
C ARG A 148 -6.55 0.04 -24.28
N GLU A 149 -6.39 0.02 -25.60
CA GLU A 149 -5.70 -1.04 -26.33
C GLU A 149 -4.23 -1.19 -25.89
N PHE A 150 -3.58 -0.09 -25.55
CA PHE A 150 -2.21 -0.11 -25.04
C PHE A 150 -2.08 -0.93 -23.76
N LEU A 151 -3.07 -0.88 -22.87
CA LEU A 151 -3.03 -1.57 -21.60
C LEU A 151 -3.12 -3.10 -21.71
N PHE A 152 -3.90 -3.59 -22.69
CA PHE A 152 -4.29 -4.99 -22.77
C PHE A 152 -3.63 -5.75 -23.93
N ASN A 153 -3.05 -5.06 -24.91
CA ASN A 153 -2.59 -5.68 -26.16
C ASN A 153 -1.09 -5.60 -26.40
N THR A 154 -0.33 -4.98 -25.49
CA THR A 154 1.15 -4.96 -25.60
C THR A 154 1.73 -6.35 -25.33
N ARG A 155 2.82 -6.67 -26.02
CA ARG A 155 3.53 -7.94 -25.91
C ARG A 155 5.02 -7.67 -25.75
N PHE A 156 5.51 -7.70 -24.52
CA PHE A 156 6.91 -7.52 -24.18
C PHE A 156 7.21 -8.26 -22.87
N SER A 157 8.28 -9.04 -22.84
CA SER A 157 8.75 -9.69 -21.61
C SER A 157 9.99 -8.99 -21.09
N PHE A 158 10.00 -8.68 -19.81
CA PHE A 158 11.19 -8.16 -19.13
C PHE A 158 12.15 -9.32 -18.84
N GLU A 159 13.40 -9.19 -19.25
CA GLU A 159 14.41 -10.26 -19.12
C GLU A 159 14.62 -10.67 -17.67
N GLU A 160 14.62 -9.73 -16.73
CA GLU A 160 14.76 -10.02 -15.31
C GLU A 160 13.69 -11.01 -14.81
N PHE A 161 12.44 -10.80 -15.19
CA PHE A 161 11.35 -11.68 -14.78
C PHE A 161 11.34 -13.00 -15.56
N SER A 162 11.50 -12.96 -16.89
CA SER A 162 11.47 -14.15 -17.72
C SER A 162 12.64 -15.10 -17.39
N SER A 163 13.84 -14.58 -17.13
CA SER A 163 14.98 -15.36 -16.68
C SER A 163 14.77 -15.97 -15.29
N SER A 164 14.17 -15.22 -14.37
CA SER A 164 13.84 -15.71 -13.03
C SER A 164 12.79 -16.83 -13.08
N MET A 165 11.77 -16.70 -13.92
CA MET A 165 10.75 -17.73 -14.15
C MET A 165 11.37 -18.99 -14.77
N ALA A 166 12.20 -18.84 -15.83
CA ALA A 166 12.84 -19.95 -16.51
C ALA A 166 13.80 -20.72 -15.61
N SER A 167 14.50 -20.04 -14.69
CA SER A 167 15.42 -20.67 -13.74
C SER A 167 14.74 -21.25 -12.49
N GLY A 168 13.42 -21.11 -12.34
CA GLY A 168 12.66 -21.52 -11.15
C GLY A 168 12.84 -20.63 -9.91
N LYS A 169 13.61 -19.55 -10.01
CA LYS A 169 13.92 -18.65 -8.88
C LYS A 169 12.81 -17.63 -8.55
N TYR A 170 11.80 -17.54 -9.38
CA TYR A 170 10.74 -16.56 -9.20
C TYR A 170 9.97 -16.72 -7.88
N THR A 171 9.82 -17.95 -7.44
CA THR A 171 9.10 -18.31 -6.19
C THR A 171 9.99 -18.59 -5.00
N ASP A 172 11.30 -18.34 -5.13
CA ASP A 172 12.23 -18.48 -4.02
C ASP A 172 11.88 -17.51 -2.88
N GLU A 173 12.21 -17.89 -1.65
CA GLU A 173 12.12 -16.97 -0.51
C GLU A 173 13.02 -15.76 -0.75
N PRO A 174 12.55 -14.55 -0.38
CA PRO A 174 13.36 -13.36 -0.55
C PRO A 174 14.65 -13.44 0.28
N THR A 175 15.71 -12.89 -0.24
CA THR A 175 17.02 -12.82 0.42
C THR A 175 17.34 -11.41 0.88
N MET A 176 17.97 -11.27 2.04
CA MET A 176 18.41 -9.96 2.53
C MET A 176 19.68 -9.55 1.77
N VAL A 177 19.66 -8.34 1.25
CA VAL A 177 20.82 -7.74 0.55
C VAL A 177 21.13 -6.37 1.12
N GLU A 178 22.42 -6.06 1.27
CA GLU A 178 22.87 -4.72 1.68
C GLU A 178 22.82 -3.75 0.48
N SER A 179 22.46 -2.50 0.75
CA SER A 179 22.45 -1.42 -0.23
C SER A 179 22.87 -0.10 0.45
N GLU A 180 23.16 0.93 -0.33
CA GLU A 180 23.51 2.25 0.17
C GLU A 180 22.42 2.87 1.07
N GLY A 181 21.15 2.54 0.80
CA GLY A 181 19.98 2.97 1.60
C GLY A 181 19.70 2.11 2.83
N GLY A 182 20.52 1.09 3.11
CA GLY A 182 20.35 0.07 4.15
C GLY A 182 19.91 -1.27 3.60
N ALA A 183 19.81 -2.27 4.48
CA ALA A 183 19.37 -3.61 4.13
C ALA A 183 17.97 -3.61 3.49
N LYS A 184 17.76 -4.46 2.49
CA LYS A 184 16.45 -4.70 1.87
C LYS A 184 16.25 -6.18 1.60
N TRP A 185 15.01 -6.63 1.62
CA TRP A 185 14.64 -7.94 1.09
C TRP A 185 14.54 -7.87 -0.44
N LYS A 186 15.15 -8.83 -1.15
CA LYS A 186 15.05 -8.95 -2.60
C LYS A 186 14.37 -10.27 -2.95
N GLY A 187 13.25 -10.18 -3.69
CA GLY A 187 12.48 -11.34 -4.15
C GLY A 187 11.08 -10.93 -4.59
N TYR A 188 10.43 -11.80 -5.35
CA TYR A 188 9.11 -11.50 -5.95
C TYR A 188 7.94 -12.02 -5.12
N VAL A 189 8.19 -12.97 -4.22
CA VAL A 189 7.17 -13.61 -3.38
C VAL A 189 7.60 -13.57 -1.92
N VAL A 190 6.76 -13.03 -1.06
CA VAL A 190 6.89 -13.09 0.40
C VAL A 190 5.75 -13.95 0.91
N ARG A 191 6.05 -15.13 1.45
CA ARG A 191 5.04 -16.12 1.87
C ARG A 191 4.12 -15.61 2.97
N ASP A 192 4.65 -14.85 3.91
CA ASP A 192 3.88 -14.23 4.99
C ASP A 192 4.50 -12.89 5.39
N ILE A 193 3.95 -11.80 4.88
CA ILE A 193 4.44 -10.45 5.17
C ILE A 193 4.23 -10.05 6.65
N SER A 194 3.32 -10.71 7.35
CA SER A 194 3.08 -10.46 8.78
C SER A 194 4.21 -10.95 9.67
N ARG A 195 5.01 -11.89 9.18
CA ARG A 195 6.15 -12.52 9.87
C ARG A 195 7.50 -12.12 9.30
N LEU A 196 7.54 -11.34 8.22
CA LEU A 196 8.80 -10.90 7.63
C LEU A 196 9.69 -10.27 8.70
N GLU A 197 10.94 -10.71 8.77
CA GLU A 197 11.92 -10.17 9.71
C GLU A 197 12.22 -8.69 9.38
N LEU A 198 12.17 -7.85 10.42
CA LEU A 198 12.46 -6.43 10.31
C LEU A 198 13.72 -6.12 11.12
N PRO A 199 14.81 -5.66 10.47
CA PRO A 199 16.04 -5.34 11.16
C PRO A 199 15.87 -4.18 12.14
N THR A 200 16.60 -4.24 13.24
CA THR A 200 16.73 -3.12 14.16
C THR A 200 17.75 -2.12 13.63
N GLY A 201 17.52 -0.82 13.85
CA GLY A 201 18.49 0.22 13.48
C GLY A 201 18.60 0.55 12.00
N HIS A 202 17.65 0.10 11.17
CA HIS A 202 17.59 0.56 9.78
C HIS A 202 17.45 2.08 9.73
N LYS A 203 18.44 2.80 9.19
CA LYS A 203 18.56 4.27 9.26
C LYS A 203 17.27 4.99 8.87
N PHE A 204 16.65 4.61 7.76
CA PHE A 204 15.43 5.27 7.30
C PHE A 204 14.25 5.05 8.26
N PHE A 205 14.02 3.81 8.73
CA PHE A 205 12.83 3.51 9.53
C PHE A 205 12.97 3.90 11.00
N SER A 206 14.17 3.81 11.58
CA SER A 206 14.40 4.19 12.98
C SER A 206 14.19 5.69 13.24
N GLN A 207 14.37 6.54 12.24
CA GLN A 207 14.13 7.97 12.32
C GLN A 207 12.65 8.36 12.25
N ARG A 208 11.78 7.42 11.86
CA ARG A 208 10.34 7.68 11.63
C ARG A 208 9.51 7.69 12.91
N GLY A 209 10.06 7.21 14.02
CA GLY A 209 9.37 7.14 15.30
C GLY A 209 10.11 6.25 16.29
N VAL A 210 9.77 6.38 17.56
CA VAL A 210 10.39 5.63 18.66
C VAL A 210 10.27 4.12 18.43
N GLY A 211 11.40 3.44 18.34
CA GLY A 211 11.47 1.99 18.15
C GLY A 211 10.85 1.47 16.84
N THR A 212 10.49 2.35 15.91
CA THR A 212 9.94 1.97 14.61
C THR A 212 10.95 1.11 13.85
N LYS A 213 10.47 -0.04 13.37
CA LYS A 213 11.22 -0.93 12.51
C LYS A 213 10.63 -0.91 11.11
N GLY A 214 11.42 -1.28 10.13
CA GLY A 214 10.92 -1.45 8.77
C GLY A 214 12.00 -1.91 7.81
N ILE A 215 11.57 -2.30 6.62
CA ILE A 215 12.44 -2.76 5.55
C ILE A 215 11.78 -2.56 4.20
N HIS A 216 12.55 -2.23 3.20
CA HIS A 216 12.10 -2.23 1.81
C HIS A 216 12.08 -3.67 1.26
N VAL A 217 11.10 -3.96 0.43
CA VAL A 217 11.02 -5.20 -0.35
C VAL A 217 11.20 -4.85 -1.82
N ASP A 218 12.34 -5.25 -2.36
CA ASP A 218 12.71 -5.06 -3.76
C ASP A 218 12.21 -6.25 -4.58
N SER A 219 11.14 -6.05 -5.30
CA SER A 219 10.51 -7.03 -6.20
C SER A 219 10.71 -6.66 -7.69
N GLY A 220 11.82 -5.99 -8.01
CA GLY A 220 12.15 -5.54 -9.35
C GLY A 220 11.46 -4.23 -9.76
N PRO A 221 11.48 -3.88 -11.05
CA PRO A 221 10.89 -2.66 -11.59
C PRO A 221 9.40 -2.49 -11.29
N GLY A 222 8.93 -1.26 -11.32
CA GLY A 222 7.52 -0.91 -11.13
C GLY A 222 7.17 -0.56 -9.69
N LEU A 223 6.07 -1.08 -9.17
CA LEU A 223 5.59 -0.80 -7.82
C LEU A 223 6.65 -1.13 -6.77
N ARG A 224 6.81 -0.22 -5.82
CA ARG A 224 7.74 -0.34 -4.68
C ARG A 224 6.98 -0.70 -3.42
N THR A 225 7.63 -1.44 -2.55
CA THR A 225 7.02 -1.95 -1.32
C THR A 225 7.94 -1.75 -0.13
N HIS A 226 7.36 -1.40 1.02
CA HIS A 226 8.06 -1.51 2.29
C HIS A 226 7.13 -2.01 3.39
N VAL A 227 7.70 -2.64 4.40
CA VAL A 227 7.01 -3.03 5.61
C VAL A 227 7.47 -2.13 6.75
N SER A 228 6.56 -1.69 7.58
CA SER A 228 6.87 -0.90 8.77
C SER A 228 6.09 -1.42 9.97
N GLU A 229 6.75 -1.38 11.13
CA GLU A 229 6.17 -1.81 12.41
C GLU A 229 6.33 -0.72 13.45
N ILE A 230 5.22 -0.38 14.11
CA ILE A 230 5.13 0.63 15.17
C ILE A 230 5.02 -0.13 16.50
N PRO A 231 5.95 0.05 17.45
CA PRO A 231 5.89 -0.62 18.75
C PRO A 231 4.61 -0.31 19.52
N VAL A 232 4.32 -1.17 20.50
CA VAL A 232 3.18 -1.02 21.42
C VAL A 232 3.20 0.35 22.08
N ALA A 233 2.07 1.05 22.06
CA ALA A 233 1.87 2.33 22.72
C ALA A 233 2.92 3.40 22.32
N THR A 234 3.27 3.42 21.01
CA THR A 234 4.06 4.47 20.36
C THR A 234 3.40 4.96 19.09
N TYR A 235 3.93 6.00 18.49
CA TYR A 235 3.46 6.52 17.22
C TYR A 235 4.60 7.12 16.38
N LYS A 236 4.35 7.31 15.09
CA LYS A 236 5.32 7.86 14.14
C LYS A 236 5.33 9.38 14.18
N LYS A 237 6.47 9.98 13.87
CA LYS A 237 6.59 11.44 13.70
C LYS A 237 5.68 11.94 12.58
N ALA A 238 5.19 13.16 12.70
CA ALA A 238 4.41 13.81 11.66
C ALA A 238 5.28 14.03 10.42
N HIS A 239 4.75 13.65 9.27
CA HIS A 239 5.44 13.77 7.99
C HIS A 239 4.46 13.94 6.85
N MET A 240 4.98 14.40 5.72
CA MET A 240 4.27 14.46 4.46
C MET A 240 5.17 14.00 3.32
N HIS A 241 4.58 13.47 2.28
CA HIS A 241 5.24 13.03 1.06
C HIS A 241 4.29 13.11 -0.14
N GLY A 242 4.77 12.73 -1.32
CA GLY A 242 3.96 12.63 -2.52
C GLY A 242 2.86 11.55 -2.42
N PRO A 243 1.94 11.51 -3.39
CA PRO A 243 0.76 10.63 -3.38
C PRO A 243 1.13 9.15 -3.60
N SER A 244 0.14 8.29 -3.54
CA SER A 244 0.17 6.87 -3.95
C SER A 244 0.60 5.83 -2.92
N ALA A 245 0.92 6.18 -1.68
CA ALA A 245 1.29 5.19 -0.68
C ALA A 245 0.04 4.43 -0.19
N GLN A 246 -0.27 3.30 -0.80
CA GLN A 246 -1.33 2.38 -0.39
C GLN A 246 -0.90 1.64 0.88
N ILE A 247 -1.37 2.08 2.05
CA ILE A 247 -0.99 1.52 3.36
C ILE A 247 -2.05 0.50 3.77
N LEU A 248 -1.68 -0.78 3.71
CA LEU A 248 -2.52 -1.89 4.18
C LEU A 248 -2.08 -2.31 5.58
N ILE A 249 -3.00 -2.27 6.53
CA ILE A 249 -2.77 -2.71 7.91
C ILE A 249 -2.80 -4.25 7.96
N ILE A 250 -1.72 -4.83 8.48
CA ILE A 250 -1.51 -6.28 8.57
C ILE A 250 -1.77 -6.78 9.99
N LYS A 251 -1.36 -5.98 11.01
CA LYS A 251 -1.41 -6.38 12.41
C LYS A 251 -1.58 -5.15 13.31
N GLY A 252 -2.20 -5.35 14.50
CA GLY A 252 -2.45 -4.31 15.48
C GLY A 252 -3.65 -3.43 15.14
N GLU A 253 -4.03 -2.57 16.07
CA GLU A 253 -5.08 -1.59 15.94
C GLU A 253 -4.58 -0.19 16.27
N GLY A 254 -5.14 0.81 15.62
CA GLY A 254 -4.74 2.17 15.84
C GLY A 254 -5.55 3.17 15.05
N TYR A 255 -4.98 4.32 14.87
CA TYR A 255 -5.57 5.34 14.01
C TYR A 255 -4.48 6.14 13.28
N SER A 256 -4.89 6.82 12.23
CA SER A 256 -4.08 7.82 11.53
C SER A 256 -4.75 9.17 11.62
N LEU A 257 -3.95 10.21 11.87
CA LEU A 257 -4.36 11.59 11.67
C LEU A 257 -3.75 12.06 10.35
N MET A 258 -4.58 12.65 9.50
CA MET A 258 -4.17 13.26 8.24
C MET A 258 -4.74 14.66 8.16
N TRP A 259 -3.93 15.65 7.77
CA TRP A 259 -4.40 17.02 7.69
C TRP A 259 -3.71 17.84 6.61
N TYR A 260 -4.45 18.80 6.08
CA TYR A 260 -3.96 19.75 5.09
C TYR A 260 -3.79 21.13 5.68
N GLY A 261 -2.76 21.86 5.23
CA GLY A 261 -2.48 23.23 5.65
C GLY A 261 -1.25 23.35 6.55
N PRO A 262 -1.29 24.22 7.58
CA PRO A 262 -0.18 24.40 8.51
C PRO A 262 0.25 23.12 9.21
N ILE A 263 1.49 23.14 9.72
CA ILE A 263 2.10 22.01 10.41
C ILE A 263 1.31 21.56 11.66
N GLY A 264 0.62 22.50 12.31
CA GLY A 264 -0.17 22.24 13.51
C GLY A 264 -1.53 21.63 13.20
N TRP A 265 -1.82 20.46 13.78
CA TRP A 265 -3.13 19.82 13.69
C TRP A 265 -4.29 20.73 14.08
N SER A 266 -4.15 21.52 15.16
CA SER A 266 -5.19 22.42 15.64
C SER A 266 -5.56 23.51 14.64
N GLN A 267 -4.63 23.89 13.77
CA GLN A 267 -4.74 24.95 12.78
C GLN A 267 -5.05 24.45 11.37
N ALA A 268 -5.16 23.15 11.20
CA ALA A 268 -5.36 22.53 9.89
C ALA A 268 -6.70 22.96 9.25
N GLU A 269 -6.66 23.17 7.93
CA GLU A 269 -7.83 23.53 7.10
C GLU A 269 -8.78 22.34 6.92
N GLU A 270 -8.22 21.16 6.70
CA GLU A 270 -8.94 19.89 6.60
C GLU A 270 -8.31 18.86 7.52
N LYS A 271 -9.12 18.04 8.18
CA LYS A 271 -8.71 17.03 9.16
C LYS A 271 -9.45 15.74 8.92
N VAL A 272 -8.71 14.63 8.92
CA VAL A 272 -9.26 13.29 8.82
C VAL A 272 -8.62 12.41 9.88
N ARG A 273 -9.44 11.73 10.69
CA ARG A 273 -9.02 10.62 11.54
C ARG A 273 -9.57 9.33 10.95
N ILE A 274 -8.71 8.35 10.80
CA ILE A 274 -9.05 7.01 10.32
C ILE A 274 -8.65 6.02 11.40
N ASP A 275 -9.63 5.42 12.08
CA ASP A 275 -9.39 4.29 12.96
C ASP A 275 -9.22 3.04 12.11
N TRP A 276 -8.20 2.24 12.39
CA TRP A 276 -7.86 1.09 11.56
C TRP A 276 -7.51 -0.16 12.37
N LYS A 277 -7.69 -1.29 11.72
CA LYS A 277 -7.36 -2.65 12.15
C LYS A 277 -6.89 -3.47 10.93
N PRO A 278 -6.42 -4.73 11.11
CA PRO A 278 -6.00 -5.55 9.97
C PRO A 278 -7.06 -5.64 8.86
N GLY A 279 -6.61 -5.45 7.62
CA GLY A 279 -7.47 -5.40 6.43
C GLY A 279 -7.94 -4.01 6.02
N PHE A 280 -7.62 -2.96 6.80
CA PHE A 280 -7.85 -1.57 6.37
C PHE A 280 -6.77 -1.11 5.39
N LEU A 281 -7.20 -0.48 4.31
CA LEU A 281 -6.36 0.24 3.36
C LEU A 281 -6.60 1.73 3.52
N LEU A 282 -5.55 2.52 3.61
CA LEU A 282 -5.61 3.98 3.65
C LEU A 282 -4.49 4.60 2.81
N VAL A 283 -4.73 5.79 2.29
CA VAL A 283 -3.73 6.50 1.49
C VAL A 283 -3.69 7.97 1.91
N PRO A 284 -2.56 8.44 2.49
CA PRO A 284 -2.39 9.85 2.76
C PRO A 284 -2.39 10.65 1.44
N PRO A 285 -3.18 11.74 1.31
CA PRO A 285 -3.17 12.56 0.13
C PRO A 285 -1.82 13.27 -0.09
N ASP A 286 -1.59 13.69 -1.34
CA ASP A 286 -0.39 14.43 -1.72
C ASP A 286 -0.20 15.67 -0.83
N ARG A 287 0.99 15.75 -0.21
CA ARG A 287 1.40 16.85 0.69
C ARG A 287 0.50 17.09 1.89
N TRP A 288 -0.30 16.11 2.30
CA TRP A 288 -0.96 16.15 3.59
C TRP A 288 -0.01 15.68 4.69
N TRP A 289 0.05 16.40 5.78
CA TRP A 289 0.65 15.93 7.01
C TRP A 289 -0.08 14.69 7.49
N HIS A 290 0.66 13.69 7.96
CA HIS A 290 0.05 12.50 8.53
C HIS A 290 0.93 11.83 9.57
N GLN A 291 0.27 11.12 10.49
CA GLN A 291 0.87 10.31 11.53
C GLN A 291 0.06 9.02 11.73
N HIS A 292 0.75 7.98 12.20
CA HIS A 292 0.14 6.67 12.48
C HIS A 292 0.41 6.31 13.94
N PHE A 293 -0.64 5.94 14.67
CA PHE A 293 -0.66 5.74 16.11
C PHE A 293 -1.04 4.31 16.43
N ASN A 294 -0.16 3.57 17.10
CA ASN A 294 -0.49 2.24 17.63
C ASN A 294 -1.13 2.41 19.01
N VAL A 295 -2.38 1.99 19.14
CA VAL A 295 -3.12 2.00 20.41
C VAL A 295 -3.59 0.59 20.80
N SER A 296 -2.89 -0.44 20.30
CA SER A 296 -3.10 -1.83 20.65
C SER A 296 -2.05 -2.36 21.61
N GLY A 297 -2.33 -3.49 22.27
CA GLY A 297 -1.39 -4.20 23.15
C GLY A 297 -0.31 -5.00 22.41
N GLU A 298 -0.25 -4.89 21.08
CA GLU A 298 0.73 -5.55 20.24
C GLU A 298 1.36 -4.57 19.23
N PRO A 299 2.54 -4.88 18.65
CA PRO A 299 3.09 -4.04 17.58
C PRO A 299 2.15 -3.96 16.38
N ALA A 300 1.96 -2.75 15.85
CA ALA A 300 1.16 -2.53 14.67
C ALA A 300 2.04 -2.58 13.41
N ARG A 301 1.68 -3.42 12.45
CA ARG A 301 2.44 -3.62 11.21
C ARG A 301 1.59 -3.29 10.01
N TYR A 302 2.20 -2.62 9.04
CA TYR A 302 1.61 -2.35 7.75
C TYR A 302 2.59 -2.59 6.60
N ILE A 303 2.04 -2.88 5.43
CA ILE A 303 2.74 -2.83 4.15
C ILE A 303 2.31 -1.57 3.41
N ALA A 304 3.26 -0.84 2.84
CA ALA A 304 2.97 0.27 1.94
C ALA A 304 3.43 -0.08 0.52
N ILE A 305 2.52 0.01 -0.43
CA ILE A 305 2.74 -0.25 -1.85
C ILE A 305 2.51 1.07 -2.59
N HIS A 306 3.50 1.52 -3.33
CA HIS A 306 3.44 2.84 -3.96
C HIS A 306 4.08 2.89 -5.34
N SER A 307 3.58 3.82 -6.16
CA SER A 307 4.19 4.15 -7.43
C SER A 307 5.54 4.86 -7.21
N PRO A 308 6.60 4.49 -7.91
CA PRO A 308 7.86 5.20 -7.82
C PRO A 308 7.73 6.68 -8.26
N VAL A 309 6.77 6.98 -9.13
CA VAL A 309 6.53 8.35 -9.65
C VAL A 309 6.07 9.31 -8.55
N GLY A 310 5.36 8.83 -7.53
CA GLY A 310 4.88 9.63 -6.40
C GLY A 310 6.02 10.20 -5.52
N HIS A 311 7.24 9.77 -5.72
CA HIS A 311 8.43 10.16 -4.97
C HIS A 311 9.52 10.82 -5.83
N ILE A 312 9.15 11.36 -6.99
CA ILE A 312 10.08 12.10 -7.88
C ILE A 312 9.98 13.60 -7.57
N GLY A 313 11.13 14.26 -7.40
CA GLY A 313 11.26 15.70 -7.20
C GLY A 313 11.98 16.09 -5.91
N GLU A 314 12.35 17.36 -5.78
CA GLU A 314 13.22 17.88 -4.72
C GLU A 314 12.60 17.89 -3.31
N GLN A 315 11.27 17.84 -3.18
CA GLN A 315 10.57 17.90 -1.90
C GLN A 315 9.63 16.71 -1.70
N THR A 316 10.17 15.52 -1.86
CA THR A 316 9.35 14.31 -1.77
C THR A 316 9.01 13.89 -0.35
N PHE A 317 9.72 14.41 0.65
CA PHE A 317 9.55 14.02 2.04
C PHE A 317 9.91 15.13 3.01
N THR A 318 8.99 15.46 3.92
CA THR A 318 9.19 16.38 5.05
C THR A 318 8.72 15.70 6.34
N GLN A 319 9.47 15.86 7.41
CA GLN A 319 9.18 15.30 8.73
C GLN A 319 9.54 16.33 9.81
N ILE A 320 8.80 16.32 10.91
CA ILE A 320 9.11 17.13 12.10
C ILE A 320 9.40 16.23 13.30
N GLU A 321 10.11 16.79 14.27
CA GLU A 321 10.39 16.12 15.53
C GLU A 321 9.19 16.22 16.50
N TYR A 322 9.12 15.32 17.50
CA TYR A 322 8.01 15.31 18.46
C TYR A 322 7.87 16.60 19.27
N HIS A 323 8.96 17.31 19.52
CA HIS A 323 8.93 18.58 20.22
C HIS A 323 8.41 19.74 19.36
N GLU A 324 8.30 19.54 18.05
CA GLU A 324 7.77 20.51 17.09
C GLU A 324 6.30 20.25 16.76
N GLU A 325 5.76 19.09 17.20
CA GLU A 325 4.37 18.75 16.90
C GLU A 325 3.37 19.56 17.75
N ASP A 326 2.17 19.72 17.21
CA ASP A 326 1.06 20.33 17.96
C ASP A 326 0.74 19.51 19.23
N PRO A 327 0.78 20.12 20.43
CA PRO A 327 0.48 19.43 21.69
C PRO A 327 -0.90 18.72 21.73
N ALA A 328 -1.84 19.16 20.90
CA ALA A 328 -3.14 18.52 20.78
C ALA A 328 -3.04 17.07 20.29
N ILE A 329 -2.04 16.76 19.46
CA ILE A 329 -1.79 15.40 18.94
C ILE A 329 -1.45 14.46 20.10
N ARG A 330 -0.48 14.84 20.93
CA ARG A 330 -0.10 14.08 22.12
C ARG A 330 -1.29 13.87 23.05
N LYS A 331 -2.08 14.92 23.30
CA LYS A 331 -3.28 14.83 24.14
C LYS A 331 -4.31 13.82 23.60
N ILE A 332 -4.60 13.88 22.29
CA ILE A 332 -5.50 12.91 21.63
C ILE A 332 -4.98 11.48 21.82
N TYR A 333 -3.67 11.28 21.67
CA TYR A 333 -3.05 9.98 21.79
C TYR A 333 -3.12 9.42 23.23
N GLU A 334 -2.74 10.20 24.22
CA GLU A 334 -2.76 9.81 25.64
C GLU A 334 -4.19 9.52 26.13
N GLU A 335 -5.18 10.31 25.69
CA GLU A 335 -6.60 10.08 25.98
C GLU A 335 -7.09 8.76 25.36
N GLU A 336 -6.65 8.44 24.13
CA GLU A 336 -7.00 7.18 23.46
C GLU A 336 -6.40 5.97 24.17
N LEU A 337 -5.12 6.03 24.55
CA LEU A 337 -4.49 4.97 25.31
C LEU A 337 -5.17 4.74 26.66
N LYS A 338 -5.50 5.82 27.38
CA LYS A 338 -6.22 5.74 28.65
C LYS A 338 -7.56 5.03 28.52
N ARG A 339 -8.32 5.32 27.45
CA ARG A 339 -9.60 4.64 27.18
C ARG A 339 -9.43 3.13 26.94
N ARG A 340 -8.26 2.71 26.46
CA ARG A 340 -7.92 1.31 26.20
C ARG A 340 -7.17 0.64 27.34
N GLY A 341 -6.93 1.33 28.46
CA GLY A 341 -6.20 0.80 29.60
C GLY A 341 -4.70 0.60 29.33
N LEU A 342 -4.14 1.37 28.40
CA LEU A 342 -2.72 1.34 28.03
C LEU A 342 -2.01 2.60 28.54
N GLU A 343 -0.70 2.47 28.79
CA GLU A 343 0.19 3.59 29.12
C GLU A 343 1.10 3.90 27.93
N SER A 344 1.31 5.19 27.65
CA SER A 344 2.20 5.66 26.61
C SER A 344 3.65 5.23 26.89
N LYS A 345 4.32 4.71 25.87
CA LYS A 345 5.76 4.45 25.89
C LYS A 345 6.58 5.57 25.23
N MET A 346 5.94 6.70 24.98
CA MET A 346 6.57 7.92 24.51
C MET A 346 7.11 8.70 25.70
N GLY A 347 8.43 8.65 25.93
CA GLY A 347 9.07 9.34 27.06
C GLY A 347 8.91 10.87 26.97
N PRO A 348 8.82 11.59 28.11
CA PRO A 348 8.67 13.05 28.13
C PRO A 348 9.84 13.80 27.49
N GLU A 349 11.02 13.20 27.46
CA GLU A 349 12.25 13.73 26.85
C GLU A 349 12.08 13.96 25.33
N LEU A 350 11.25 13.19 24.67
CA LEU A 350 10.97 13.34 23.22
C LEU A 350 10.33 14.69 22.89
N TYR A 351 9.61 15.26 23.84
CA TYR A 351 8.86 16.50 23.65
C TYR A 351 9.59 17.75 24.18
N SER A 352 10.76 17.55 24.78
CA SER A 352 11.53 18.65 25.41
C SER A 352 12.53 19.33 24.47
N GLY A 353 12.77 18.74 23.28
CA GLY A 353 13.81 19.21 22.36
C GLY A 353 15.25 19.02 22.88
N SER A 354 15.42 18.30 24.01
CA SER A 354 16.73 18.11 24.63
C SER A 354 17.54 16.95 24.02
N LEU A 355 16.93 16.10 23.22
CA LEU A 355 17.63 15.05 22.48
C LEU A 355 18.20 15.65 21.16
N ARG A 356 19.44 16.12 21.20
CA ARG A 356 20.23 16.33 19.99
C ARG A 356 20.74 14.97 19.51
N HIS A 357 20.31 14.55 18.33
CA HIS A 357 20.82 13.34 17.64
C HIS A 357 22.16 13.62 16.97
#